data_f320e29a754bd008207f30791c06f4e9
#
_entry.id   f320e29a754bd008207f30791c06f4e9
#
_cell.length_a   1.000
_cell.length_b   1.000
_cell.length_c   1.000
_cell.angle_alpha   90.00
_cell.angle_beta   90.00
_cell.angle_gamma   90.00
#
_symmetry.space_group_name_H-M   'P 1'
#
loop_
_entity.id
_entity.type
_entity.pdbx_description
1 polymer ?
#
loop_
_entity_poly.entity_id
_entity_poly.type
_entity_poly.pdbx_seq_one_letter_code
_entity_poly.pdbx_strand_id
1 'polypeptide(L)'
;MPHTPEIAIIEQNTLAALGLRTIIEEPIPDAVIRTFASFGQLTDDTPDMYAHYFVSAQIYFAHTAFFLERKPKTIVLSSREQPQLNGVPTLDCTLPQDRLVKAIVSLRSYGHRPNAHPAVSNTEHDLSPREIEVLVLVTKGYINKEIAERLNISLTTVISHRKNITEKLGIKSVSALAIYAVMHGYVNPDSV
;
A
#
# COMPACT_ATOMS: atom_id res chain seq x y z
N MET A 1 -10.53 6.72 -29.33
CA MET A 1 -11.37 7.43 -28.37
C MET A 1 -10.68 7.36 -27.02
N PRO A 2 -10.46 8.46 -26.30
CA PRO A 2 -9.93 8.37 -24.94
C PRO A 2 -10.92 7.56 -24.11
N HIS A 3 -10.44 6.47 -23.53
CA HIS A 3 -11.24 5.61 -22.67
C HIS A 3 -11.48 6.35 -21.36
N THR A 4 -12.72 6.75 -21.10
CA THR A 4 -13.13 7.33 -19.81
C THR A 4 -12.87 6.32 -18.72
N PRO A 5 -12.02 6.60 -17.70
CA PRO A 5 -11.72 5.63 -16.67
C PRO A 5 -12.95 5.41 -15.77
N GLU A 6 -13.35 4.14 -15.59
CA GLU A 6 -14.36 3.77 -14.60
C GLU A 6 -13.68 3.42 -13.28
N ILE A 7 -14.18 3.97 -12.18
CA ILE A 7 -13.65 3.80 -10.83
C ILE A 7 -14.73 3.24 -9.93
N ALA A 8 -14.42 2.16 -9.20
CA ALA A 8 -15.31 1.58 -8.21
C ALA A 8 -14.90 2.03 -6.80
N ILE A 9 -15.83 2.50 -6.00
CA ILE A 9 -15.69 2.74 -4.56
C ILE A 9 -16.55 1.71 -3.84
N ILE A 10 -15.93 0.84 -3.03
CA ILE A 10 -16.59 -0.22 -2.28
C ILE A 10 -16.47 0.09 -0.80
N GLU A 11 -17.47 0.78 -0.25
CA GLU A 11 -17.47 1.31 1.11
C GLU A 11 -18.89 1.30 1.70
N GLN A 12 -19.04 0.70 2.89
CA GLN A 12 -20.34 0.63 3.58
C GLN A 12 -20.78 1.96 4.18
N ASN A 13 -19.82 2.79 4.59
CA ASN A 13 -20.11 4.10 5.14
C ASN A 13 -20.44 5.08 3.99
N THR A 14 -21.72 5.46 3.89
CA THR A 14 -22.21 6.35 2.84
C THR A 14 -21.50 7.71 2.82
N LEU A 15 -21.19 8.29 4.01
CA LEU A 15 -20.50 9.58 4.07
C LEU A 15 -19.06 9.47 3.57
N ALA A 16 -18.37 8.37 3.93
CA ALA A 16 -17.02 8.11 3.44
C ALA A 16 -17.03 7.89 1.91
N ALA A 17 -17.99 7.12 1.40
CA ALA A 17 -18.13 6.89 -0.04
C ALA A 17 -18.41 8.19 -0.81
N LEU A 18 -19.32 9.04 -0.33
CA LEU A 18 -19.65 10.34 -0.94
C LEU A 18 -18.45 11.31 -0.87
N GLY A 19 -17.79 11.41 0.29
CA GLY A 19 -16.61 12.25 0.46
C GLY A 19 -15.48 11.84 -0.48
N LEU A 20 -15.18 10.54 -0.56
CA LEU A 20 -14.15 10.03 -1.46
C LEU A 20 -14.51 10.27 -2.93
N ARG A 21 -15.77 10.05 -3.32
CA ARG A 21 -16.27 10.35 -4.68
C ARG A 21 -15.99 11.81 -5.03
N THR A 22 -16.40 12.76 -4.19
CA THR A 22 -16.18 14.20 -4.41
C THR A 22 -14.70 14.54 -4.56
N ILE A 23 -13.84 13.95 -3.71
CA ILE A 23 -12.39 14.16 -3.75
C ILE A 23 -11.76 13.58 -5.03
N ILE A 24 -12.28 12.47 -5.58
CA ILE A 24 -11.77 11.87 -6.82
C ILE A 24 -12.28 12.65 -8.05
N GLU A 25 -13.51 13.14 -8.04
CA GLU A 25 -14.10 13.91 -9.14
C GLU A 25 -13.33 15.22 -9.41
N GLU A 26 -12.75 15.86 -8.37
CA GLU A 26 -12.01 17.10 -8.52
C GLU A 26 -10.78 16.97 -9.46
N PRO A 27 -9.83 16.03 -9.25
CA PRO A 27 -8.67 15.83 -10.12
C PRO A 27 -8.95 15.00 -11.38
N ILE A 28 -10.09 14.31 -11.48
CA ILE A 28 -10.45 13.43 -12.60
C ILE A 28 -11.92 13.67 -13.03
N PRO A 29 -12.23 14.85 -13.60
CA PRO A 29 -13.62 15.23 -13.86
C PRO A 29 -14.32 14.34 -14.90
N ASP A 30 -13.56 13.65 -15.77
CA ASP A 30 -14.12 12.76 -16.79
C ASP A 30 -14.28 11.31 -16.28
N ALA A 31 -13.93 10.99 -15.03
CA ALA A 31 -14.07 9.63 -14.51
C ALA A 31 -15.53 9.28 -14.24
N VAL A 32 -15.94 8.08 -14.61
CA VAL A 32 -17.20 7.50 -14.18
C VAL A 32 -16.98 6.79 -12.84
N ILE A 33 -17.54 7.36 -11.76
CA ILE A 33 -17.36 6.81 -10.42
C ILE A 33 -18.64 6.10 -9.98
N ARG A 34 -18.54 4.80 -9.68
CA ARG A 34 -19.63 4.00 -9.13
C ARG A 34 -19.35 3.64 -7.68
N THR A 35 -20.36 3.72 -6.83
CA THR A 35 -20.27 3.42 -5.40
C THR A 35 -21.09 2.19 -5.07
N PHE A 36 -20.49 1.27 -4.29
CA PHE A 36 -21.08 0.01 -3.87
C PHE A 36 -21.01 -0.09 -2.35
N ALA A 37 -22.13 -0.38 -1.69
CA ALA A 37 -22.16 -0.57 -0.24
C ALA A 37 -21.69 -1.98 0.18
N SER A 38 -21.57 -2.91 -0.75
CA SER A 38 -21.14 -4.28 -0.47
C SER A 38 -20.38 -4.88 -1.66
N PHE A 39 -19.62 -5.95 -1.37
CA PHE A 39 -18.95 -6.73 -2.42
C PHE A 39 -19.93 -7.40 -3.37
N GLY A 40 -21.09 -7.87 -2.87
CA GLY A 40 -22.15 -8.45 -3.72
C GLY A 40 -22.63 -7.48 -4.80
N GLN A 41 -22.86 -6.22 -4.44
CA GLN A 41 -23.26 -5.19 -5.43
C GLN A 41 -22.18 -4.96 -6.50
N LEU A 42 -20.91 -5.03 -6.14
CA LEU A 42 -19.82 -4.93 -7.12
C LEU A 42 -19.82 -6.12 -8.09
N THR A 43 -20.04 -7.35 -7.57
CA THR A 43 -20.03 -8.56 -8.40
C THR A 43 -21.26 -8.68 -9.30
N ASP A 44 -22.39 -8.10 -8.89
CA ASP A 44 -23.62 -8.05 -9.67
C ASP A 44 -23.57 -7.03 -10.84
N ASP A 45 -22.57 -6.15 -10.82
CA ASP A 45 -22.28 -5.20 -11.91
C ASP A 45 -21.24 -5.82 -12.88
N THR A 46 -20.34 -5.02 -13.41
CA THR A 46 -19.28 -5.42 -14.34
C THR A 46 -17.90 -5.30 -13.68
N PRO A 47 -17.54 -6.22 -12.73
CA PRO A 47 -16.42 -6.04 -11.82
C PRO A 47 -15.05 -5.92 -12.52
N ASP A 48 -14.89 -6.40 -13.75
CA ASP A 48 -13.62 -6.37 -14.49
C ASP A 48 -13.39 -5.07 -15.29
N MET A 49 -14.43 -4.24 -15.45
CA MET A 49 -14.36 -3.01 -16.26
C MET A 49 -13.67 -1.84 -15.56
N TYR A 50 -13.53 -1.90 -14.24
CA TYR A 50 -12.97 -0.80 -13.48
C TYR A 50 -11.46 -0.65 -13.67
N ALA A 51 -11.01 0.58 -13.87
CA ALA A 51 -9.62 0.96 -13.92
C ALA A 51 -8.99 0.90 -12.52
N HIS A 52 -9.75 1.28 -11.47
CA HIS A 52 -9.33 1.23 -10.07
C HIS A 52 -10.48 0.85 -9.15
N TYR A 53 -10.13 0.18 -8.04
CA TYR A 53 -11.02 -0.17 -6.93
C TYR A 53 -10.51 0.52 -5.67
N PHE A 54 -11.31 1.42 -5.10
CA PHE A 54 -11.12 1.95 -3.76
C PHE A 54 -12.00 1.14 -2.81
N VAL A 55 -11.39 0.32 -1.97
CA VAL A 55 -12.13 -0.65 -1.15
C VAL A 55 -11.82 -0.45 0.33
N SER A 56 -12.85 -0.46 1.20
CA SER A 56 -12.64 -0.45 2.64
C SER A 56 -11.85 -1.67 3.10
N ALA A 57 -10.99 -1.49 4.12
CA ALA A 57 -10.17 -2.57 4.67
C ALA A 57 -11.02 -3.79 5.07
N GLN A 58 -12.20 -3.56 5.64
CA GLN A 58 -13.11 -4.64 6.04
C GLN A 58 -13.55 -5.50 4.85
N ILE A 59 -13.97 -4.89 3.74
CA ILE A 59 -14.41 -5.60 2.52
C ILE A 59 -13.22 -6.26 1.84
N TYR A 60 -12.06 -5.58 1.81
CA TYR A 60 -10.83 -6.14 1.27
C TYR A 60 -10.43 -7.44 1.98
N PHE A 61 -10.42 -7.46 3.32
CA PHE A 61 -10.06 -8.66 4.08
C PHE A 61 -11.07 -9.79 3.92
N ALA A 62 -12.36 -9.48 3.81
CA ALA A 62 -13.40 -10.49 3.57
C ALA A 62 -13.30 -11.13 2.18
N HIS A 63 -12.74 -10.44 1.19
CA HIS A 63 -12.68 -10.85 -0.21
C HIS A 63 -11.28 -10.72 -0.82
N THR A 64 -10.25 -11.01 -0.03
CA THR A 64 -8.83 -10.82 -0.37
C THR A 64 -8.44 -11.47 -1.70
N ALA A 65 -8.91 -12.68 -2.00
CA ALA A 65 -8.58 -13.39 -3.24
C ALA A 65 -8.96 -12.58 -4.49
N PHE A 66 -10.16 -12.02 -4.53
CA PHE A 66 -10.63 -11.18 -5.64
C PHE A 66 -9.75 -9.95 -5.87
N PHE A 67 -9.39 -9.25 -4.78
CA PHE A 67 -8.60 -8.02 -4.87
C PHE A 67 -7.11 -8.27 -5.10
N LEU A 68 -6.57 -9.41 -4.67
CA LEU A 68 -5.18 -9.80 -4.96
C LEU A 68 -4.98 -10.12 -6.45
N GLU A 69 -5.94 -10.76 -7.12
CA GLU A 69 -5.90 -10.97 -8.57
C GLU A 69 -5.89 -9.63 -9.33
N ARG A 70 -6.48 -8.58 -8.73
CA ARG A 70 -6.59 -7.22 -9.29
C ARG A 70 -5.69 -6.21 -8.57
N LYS A 71 -4.62 -6.70 -7.93
CA LYS A 71 -3.69 -5.91 -7.11
C LYS A 71 -3.23 -4.59 -7.75
N PRO A 72 -2.85 -4.54 -9.04
CA PRO A 72 -2.41 -3.30 -9.67
C PRO A 72 -3.48 -2.19 -9.74
N LYS A 73 -4.74 -2.56 -9.58
CA LYS A 73 -5.91 -1.66 -9.66
C LYS A 73 -6.54 -1.41 -8.29
N THR A 74 -6.11 -2.14 -7.24
CA THR A 74 -6.74 -2.10 -5.92
C THR A 74 -6.04 -1.11 -5.00
N ILE A 75 -6.82 -0.28 -4.32
CA ILE A 75 -6.39 0.71 -3.32
C ILE A 75 -7.24 0.50 -2.08
N VAL A 76 -6.62 0.16 -0.96
CA VAL A 76 -7.34 -0.10 0.29
C VAL A 76 -7.49 1.19 1.08
N LEU A 77 -8.72 1.51 1.49
CA LEU A 77 -9.04 2.62 2.36
C LEU A 77 -8.71 2.26 3.80
N SER A 78 -7.89 3.06 4.45
CA SER A 78 -7.48 2.87 5.84
C SER A 78 -7.79 4.10 6.67
N SER A 79 -8.17 3.92 7.93
CA SER A 79 -8.34 5.00 8.91
C SER A 79 -7.10 5.24 9.78
N ARG A 80 -6.00 4.57 9.48
CA ARG A 80 -4.69 4.74 10.12
C ARG A 80 -3.61 4.41 9.09
N GLU A 81 -2.40 4.92 9.28
CA GLU A 81 -1.22 4.41 8.58
C GLU A 81 -1.12 2.90 8.82
N GLN A 82 -1.59 2.12 7.87
CA GLN A 82 -1.35 0.69 7.84
C GLN A 82 -0.25 0.43 6.82
N PRO A 83 0.76 -0.39 7.18
CA PRO A 83 1.74 -0.81 6.20
C PRO A 83 1.02 -1.46 5.01
N GLN A 84 1.59 -1.29 3.83
CA GLN A 84 1.01 -1.80 2.59
C GLN A 84 0.60 -3.27 2.74
N LEU A 85 -0.70 -3.52 2.70
CA LEU A 85 -1.27 -4.85 2.86
C LEU A 85 -0.82 -5.74 1.70
N ASN A 86 0.17 -6.61 1.93
CA ASN A 86 0.73 -7.50 0.89
C ASN A 86 1.18 -6.77 -0.40
N GLY A 87 1.67 -5.54 -0.26
CA GLY A 87 2.06 -4.68 -1.38
C GLY A 87 0.89 -4.13 -2.20
N VAL A 88 -0.31 -4.10 -1.66
CA VAL A 88 -1.46 -3.36 -2.19
C VAL A 88 -1.39 -1.93 -1.67
N PRO A 89 -1.55 -0.90 -2.52
CA PRO A 89 -1.57 0.48 -2.10
C PRO A 89 -2.66 0.75 -1.07
N THR A 90 -2.34 1.56 -0.06
CA THR A 90 -3.31 2.03 0.94
C THR A 90 -3.47 3.54 0.82
N LEU A 91 -4.69 4.02 1.03
CA LEU A 91 -5.03 5.44 1.15
C LEU A 91 -5.46 5.71 2.59
N ASP A 92 -4.72 6.53 3.31
CA ASP A 92 -5.09 6.96 4.65
C ASP A 92 -6.18 8.03 4.57
N CYS A 93 -7.40 7.64 4.95
CA CYS A 93 -8.57 8.51 4.94
C CYS A 93 -8.59 9.56 6.06
N THR A 94 -7.61 9.56 6.97
CA THR A 94 -7.48 10.55 8.05
C THR A 94 -6.65 11.77 7.65
N LEU A 95 -6.01 11.72 6.48
CA LEU A 95 -5.21 12.81 5.97
C LEU A 95 -6.05 14.07 5.67
N PRO A 96 -5.47 15.28 5.82
CA PRO A 96 -6.08 16.51 5.32
C PRO A 96 -6.39 16.43 3.82
N GLN A 97 -7.45 17.13 3.37
CA GLN A 97 -7.95 17.06 1.99
C GLN A 97 -6.87 17.28 0.92
N ASP A 98 -6.00 18.28 1.12
CA ASP A 98 -4.91 18.59 0.19
C ASP A 98 -3.91 17.42 0.02
N ARG A 99 -3.66 16.67 1.09
CA ARG A 99 -2.82 15.46 1.06
C ARG A 99 -3.55 14.26 0.45
N LEU A 100 -4.85 14.11 0.73
CA LEU A 100 -5.67 13.07 0.09
C LEU A 100 -5.70 13.23 -1.42
N VAL A 101 -5.94 14.45 -1.93
CA VAL A 101 -5.93 14.74 -3.37
C VAL A 101 -4.57 14.38 -3.99
N LYS A 102 -3.46 14.80 -3.36
CA LYS A 102 -2.11 14.45 -3.84
C LYS A 102 -1.86 12.95 -3.84
N ALA A 103 -2.28 12.24 -2.79
CA ALA A 103 -2.17 10.78 -2.70
C ALA A 103 -2.95 10.09 -3.83
N ILE A 104 -4.19 10.48 -4.07
CA ILE A 104 -5.05 9.93 -5.14
C ILE A 104 -4.43 10.15 -6.52
N VAL A 105 -3.92 11.35 -6.80
CA VAL A 105 -3.26 11.66 -8.08
C VAL A 105 -2.02 10.80 -8.28
N SER A 106 -1.22 10.57 -7.23
CA SER A 106 -0.05 9.70 -7.31
C SER A 106 -0.41 8.22 -7.52
N LEU A 107 -1.50 7.74 -6.90
CA LEU A 107 -1.99 6.38 -7.06
C LEU A 107 -2.54 6.10 -8.46
N ARG A 108 -3.04 7.13 -9.18
CA ARG A 108 -3.46 7.01 -10.59
C ARG A 108 -2.31 6.52 -11.49
N SER A 109 -1.09 6.90 -11.20
CA SER A 109 0.09 6.49 -11.97
C SER A 109 0.50 5.03 -11.70
N TYR A 110 -0.02 4.42 -10.65
CA TYR A 110 0.37 3.09 -10.18
C TYR A 110 -0.05 1.97 -11.14
N GLY A 111 -1.26 2.05 -11.70
CA GLY A 111 -1.79 1.04 -12.63
C GLY A 111 -1.15 1.03 -14.02
N HIS A 112 -0.34 2.03 -14.38
CA HIS A 112 0.22 2.20 -15.73
C HIS A 112 1.73 1.91 -15.81
N ARG A 113 2.41 1.60 -14.70
CA ARG A 113 3.83 1.25 -14.69
C ARG A 113 4.04 -0.12 -14.04
N PRO A 114 4.49 -1.16 -14.78
CA PRO A 114 4.70 -2.51 -14.23
C PRO A 114 5.77 -2.58 -13.12
N ASN A 115 6.54 -1.50 -12.87
CA ASN A 115 7.64 -1.45 -11.91
C ASN A 115 7.72 -0.14 -11.11
N ALA A 116 6.64 0.65 -11.02
CA ALA A 116 6.65 1.86 -10.21
C ALA A 116 6.03 1.57 -8.84
N HIS A 117 6.86 1.40 -7.83
CA HIS A 117 6.41 1.59 -6.44
C HIS A 117 5.92 3.03 -6.29
N PRO A 118 4.71 3.30 -5.76
CA PRO A 118 4.29 4.65 -5.47
C PRO A 118 5.17 5.17 -4.34
N ALA A 119 6.06 6.08 -4.67
CA ALA A 119 6.70 6.91 -3.68
C ALA A 119 5.68 7.96 -3.20
N VAL A 120 4.77 7.57 -2.32
CA VAL A 120 4.12 8.48 -1.39
C VAL A 120 4.74 8.17 -0.03
N SER A 121 6.02 8.39 0.05
CA SER A 121 6.72 8.54 1.31
C SER A 121 6.57 10.00 1.75
N ASN A 122 5.71 10.27 2.69
CA ASN A 122 5.73 11.47 3.49
C ASN A 122 5.44 11.13 4.95
N THR A 123 6.30 10.31 5.52
CA THR A 123 6.68 10.39 6.93
C THR A 123 8.17 10.08 7.00
N GLU A 124 8.91 10.82 7.80
CA GLU A 124 10.35 10.62 8.05
C GLU A 124 10.66 9.24 8.66
N HIS A 125 9.65 8.38 8.83
CA HIS A 125 9.72 7.09 9.51
C HIS A 125 9.45 5.87 8.63
N ASP A 126 9.02 6.03 7.36
CA ASP A 126 8.72 4.88 6.49
C ASP A 126 10.00 4.25 5.91
N LEU A 127 10.09 2.93 6.02
CA LEU A 127 11.18 2.18 5.40
C LEU A 127 10.98 2.12 3.88
N SER A 128 12.05 2.37 3.13
CA SER A 128 12.07 2.14 1.69
C SER A 128 11.97 0.64 1.37
N PRO A 129 11.55 0.24 0.15
CA PRO A 129 11.52 -1.18 -0.25
C PRO A 129 12.85 -1.89 -0.02
N ARG A 130 13.96 -1.20 -0.23
CA ARG A 130 15.30 -1.75 -0.02
C ARG A 130 15.65 -1.92 1.46
N GLU A 131 15.19 -1.01 2.31
CA GLU A 131 15.32 -1.13 3.76
C GLU A 131 14.45 -2.27 4.31
N ILE A 132 13.26 -2.51 3.74
CA ILE A 132 12.41 -3.65 4.10
C ILE A 132 13.10 -4.98 3.72
N GLU A 133 13.69 -5.11 2.53
CA GLU A 133 14.45 -6.30 2.15
C GLU A 133 15.61 -6.58 3.11
N VAL A 134 16.35 -5.53 3.50
CA VAL A 134 17.42 -5.63 4.49
C VAL A 134 16.86 -6.02 5.86
N LEU A 135 15.75 -5.39 6.31
CA LEU A 135 15.08 -5.70 7.58
C LEU A 135 14.69 -7.19 7.65
N VAL A 136 14.04 -7.71 6.61
CA VAL A 136 13.64 -9.13 6.51
C VAL A 136 14.83 -10.07 6.67
N LEU A 137 15.96 -9.77 6.05
CA LEU A 137 17.14 -10.61 6.16
C LEU A 137 17.83 -10.49 7.54
N VAL A 138 17.82 -9.29 8.13
CA VAL A 138 18.32 -9.07 9.51
C VAL A 138 17.49 -9.87 10.51
N THR A 139 16.17 -9.89 10.38
CA THR A 139 15.29 -10.62 11.31
C THR A 139 15.39 -12.13 11.17
N LYS A 140 15.80 -12.62 10.00
CA LYS A 140 16.15 -14.03 9.74
C LYS A 140 17.55 -14.43 10.21
N GLY A 141 18.29 -13.52 10.86
CA GLY A 141 19.60 -13.80 11.45
C GLY A 141 20.80 -13.68 10.50
N TYR A 142 20.62 -13.20 9.25
CA TYR A 142 21.73 -13.03 8.31
C TYR A 142 22.69 -11.91 8.76
N ILE A 143 24.00 -12.17 8.64
CA ILE A 143 25.02 -11.15 8.87
C ILE A 143 25.16 -10.22 7.66
N ASN A 144 25.73 -9.03 7.88
CA ASN A 144 25.80 -7.99 6.83
C ASN A 144 26.46 -8.47 5.53
N LYS A 145 27.44 -9.36 5.59
CA LYS A 145 28.12 -9.91 4.42
C LYS A 145 27.19 -10.80 3.59
N GLU A 146 26.43 -11.67 4.24
CA GLU A 146 25.44 -12.54 3.60
C GLU A 146 24.30 -11.74 2.98
N ILE A 147 23.86 -10.65 3.67
CA ILE A 147 22.86 -9.73 3.15
C ILE A 147 23.38 -9.03 1.89
N ALA A 148 24.62 -8.58 1.89
CA ALA A 148 25.27 -7.93 0.75
C ALA A 148 25.30 -8.86 -0.47
N GLU A 149 25.70 -10.11 -0.28
CA GLU A 149 25.75 -11.15 -1.31
C GLU A 149 24.34 -11.46 -1.87
N ARG A 150 23.34 -11.68 -0.97
CA ARG A 150 21.96 -12.02 -1.37
C ARG A 150 21.25 -10.89 -2.12
N LEU A 151 21.51 -9.66 -1.73
CA LEU A 151 20.88 -8.48 -2.33
C LEU A 151 21.72 -7.88 -3.47
N ASN A 152 22.89 -8.45 -3.76
CA ASN A 152 23.84 -7.98 -4.77
C ASN A 152 24.19 -6.48 -4.60
N ILE A 153 24.56 -6.09 -3.37
CA ILE A 153 25.00 -4.74 -3.01
C ILE A 153 26.27 -4.77 -2.17
N SER A 154 26.90 -3.62 -2.00
CA SER A 154 28.11 -3.53 -1.18
C SER A 154 27.83 -3.72 0.32
N LEU A 155 28.80 -4.20 1.08
CA LEU A 155 28.72 -4.30 2.54
C LEU A 155 28.43 -2.93 3.19
N THR A 156 29.04 -1.87 2.68
CA THR A 156 28.82 -0.50 3.14
C THR A 156 27.39 -0.04 2.92
N THR A 157 26.77 -0.44 1.80
CA THR A 157 25.35 -0.16 1.51
C THR A 157 24.42 -0.84 2.50
N VAL A 158 24.69 -2.10 2.88
CA VAL A 158 23.91 -2.81 3.90
C VAL A 158 24.02 -2.10 5.26
N ILE A 159 25.23 -1.69 5.66
CA ILE A 159 25.45 -0.94 6.89
C ILE A 159 24.65 0.37 6.90
N SER A 160 24.66 1.11 5.79
CA SER A 160 23.88 2.33 5.64
C SER A 160 22.38 2.08 5.76
N HIS A 161 21.83 1.04 5.10
CA HIS A 161 20.42 0.69 5.22
C HIS A 161 20.05 0.31 6.67
N ARG A 162 20.87 -0.48 7.36
CA ARG A 162 20.62 -0.84 8.76
C ARG A 162 20.62 0.38 9.68
N LYS A 163 21.52 1.33 9.45
CA LYS A 163 21.56 2.60 10.18
C LYS A 163 20.26 3.38 9.93
N ASN A 164 19.86 3.55 8.69
CA ASN A 164 18.63 4.26 8.33
C ASN A 164 17.38 3.58 8.94
N ILE A 165 17.31 2.25 8.92
CA ILE A 165 16.22 1.49 9.54
C ILE A 165 16.13 1.81 11.04
N THR A 166 17.27 1.77 11.76
CA THR A 166 17.30 2.05 13.20
C THR A 166 16.96 3.51 13.51
N GLU A 167 17.37 4.44 12.68
CA GLU A 167 17.06 5.87 12.82
C GLU A 167 15.59 6.15 12.55
N LYS A 168 15.04 5.62 11.46
CA LYS A 168 13.64 5.80 11.08
C LYS A 168 12.66 5.16 12.07
N LEU A 169 12.95 3.97 12.56
CA LEU A 169 12.05 3.25 13.47
C LEU A 169 12.30 3.57 14.95
N GLY A 170 13.42 4.19 15.30
CA GLY A 170 13.83 4.35 16.70
C GLY A 170 14.15 3.04 17.41
N ILE A 171 14.25 1.91 16.68
CA ILE A 171 14.44 0.55 17.20
C ILE A 171 15.91 0.12 17.02
N LYS A 172 16.60 -0.16 18.12
CA LYS A 172 18.03 -0.52 18.10
C LYS A 172 18.31 -2.03 18.21
N SER A 173 17.40 -2.81 18.82
CA SER A 173 17.63 -4.24 19.02
C SER A 173 17.08 -5.07 17.86
N VAL A 174 17.80 -6.12 17.45
CA VAL A 174 17.38 -7.03 16.39
C VAL A 174 16.08 -7.74 16.77
N SER A 175 15.90 -8.13 18.03
CA SER A 175 14.68 -8.76 18.52
C SER A 175 13.46 -7.85 18.40
N ALA A 176 13.61 -6.55 18.70
CA ALA A 176 12.52 -5.59 18.53
C ALA A 176 12.25 -5.29 17.05
N LEU A 177 13.28 -5.30 16.20
CA LEU A 177 13.11 -5.24 14.74
C LEU A 177 12.37 -6.48 14.21
N ALA A 178 12.62 -7.67 14.79
CA ALA A 178 11.89 -8.89 14.42
C ALA A 178 10.40 -8.79 14.79
N ILE A 179 10.08 -8.33 15.99
CA ILE A 179 8.70 -8.09 16.42
C ILE A 179 8.03 -7.06 15.49
N TYR A 180 8.72 -5.96 15.19
CA TYR A 180 8.23 -4.95 14.25
C TYR A 180 7.92 -5.57 12.88
N ALA A 181 8.84 -6.36 12.32
CA ALA A 181 8.68 -6.98 11.01
C ALA A 181 7.51 -7.98 10.96
N VAL A 182 7.27 -8.74 12.04
CA VAL A 182 6.11 -9.64 12.17
C VAL A 182 4.82 -8.84 12.29
N MET A 183 4.76 -7.81 13.13
CA MET A 183 3.58 -6.97 13.31
C MET A 183 3.17 -6.23 12.03
N HIS A 184 4.15 -5.89 11.19
CA HIS A 184 3.92 -5.23 9.90
C HIS A 184 3.80 -6.20 8.72
N GLY A 185 3.77 -7.51 8.99
CA GLY A 185 3.58 -8.55 7.96
C GLY A 185 4.75 -8.72 7.00
N TYR A 186 5.94 -8.19 7.32
CA TYR A 186 7.15 -8.35 6.50
C TYR A 186 7.74 -9.75 6.61
N VAL A 187 7.51 -10.43 7.75
CA VAL A 187 8.03 -11.78 8.04
C VAL A 187 6.95 -12.59 8.75
N ASN A 188 6.88 -13.88 8.43
CA ASN A 188 5.96 -14.79 9.12
C ASN A 188 6.50 -15.11 10.52
N PRO A 189 5.68 -15.19 11.59
CA PRO A 189 6.11 -15.54 12.95
C PRO A 189 6.93 -16.83 13.02
N ASP A 190 6.61 -17.82 12.18
CA ASP A 190 7.29 -19.13 12.15
C ASP A 190 8.67 -19.09 11.45
N SER A 191 9.10 -17.94 10.95
CA SER A 191 10.34 -17.78 10.17
C SER A 191 11.39 -16.88 10.83
N VAL A 192 11.19 -16.54 12.12
CA VAL A 192 12.07 -15.65 12.92
C VAL A 192 12.74 -16.42 14.06
#